data_59fc631cdaa669edf1134a03232b1af2
#
_entry.id   59fc631cdaa669edf1134a03232b1af2
#
_cell.length_a   1.000
_cell.length_b   1.000
_cell.length_c   1.000
_cell.angle_alpha   90.00
_cell.angle_beta   90.00
_cell.angle_gamma   90.00
#
_symmetry.space_group_name_H-M   'P 1'
#
loop_
_entity.id
_entity.type
_entity.pdbx_description
1 polymer ?
#
loop_
_entity_poly.entity_id
_entity_poly.type
_entity_poly.pdbx_seq_one_letter_code
_entity_poly.pdbx_strand_id
1 'polypeptide(L)'
;MKAFEWANASTAQDAVKLLAPPAAGMDPDEVPHPIGGGQDLLTAMKGYMVRPSRVVNLKTIAGMDQIASDGKGGLKIGATVTITALEEHAEIKSKYPGLAEAVASIATPQIRHLGTVGGNLCQRPR
;
A
#
# COMPACT_ATOMS: atom_id res chain seq x y z
N MET A 1 -13.92 -5.40 -15.13
CA MET A 1 -12.56 -4.81 -14.98
C MET A 1 -12.02 -4.51 -16.37
N LYS A 2 -11.56 -3.27 -16.64
CA LYS A 2 -10.92 -2.88 -17.90
C LYS A 2 -9.49 -3.46 -17.94
N ALA A 3 -8.97 -3.76 -19.14
CA ALA A 3 -7.57 -4.15 -19.29
C ALA A 3 -6.65 -2.99 -18.89
N PHE A 4 -5.52 -3.30 -18.26
CA PHE A 4 -4.52 -2.35 -17.77
C PHE A 4 -3.10 -2.87 -17.98
N GLU A 5 -2.14 -1.98 -18.01
CA GLU A 5 -0.71 -2.33 -18.00
C GLU A 5 -0.28 -2.66 -16.56
N TRP A 6 0.53 -3.71 -16.39
CA TRP A 6 1.18 -4.02 -15.13
C TRP A 6 2.64 -3.60 -15.16
N ALA A 7 3.08 -2.81 -14.18
CA ALA A 7 4.45 -2.37 -14.05
C ALA A 7 5.00 -2.68 -12.65
N ASN A 8 6.25 -3.16 -12.59
CA ASN A 8 6.96 -3.38 -11.33
C ASN A 8 7.96 -2.24 -11.12
N ALA A 9 7.80 -1.47 -10.06
CA ALA A 9 8.73 -0.42 -9.70
C ALA A 9 9.95 -1.00 -8.98
N SER A 10 11.15 -0.57 -9.36
CA SER A 10 12.41 -0.99 -8.73
C SER A 10 12.85 -0.06 -7.59
N THR A 11 12.44 1.21 -7.64
CA THR A 11 12.73 2.25 -6.65
C THR A 11 11.52 3.15 -6.46
N ALA A 12 11.53 3.97 -5.39
CA ALA A 12 10.48 4.98 -5.17
C ALA A 12 10.43 6.01 -6.31
N GLN A 13 11.59 6.42 -6.83
CA GLN A 13 11.68 7.35 -7.96
C GLN A 13 11.14 6.74 -9.25
N ASP A 14 11.38 5.45 -9.47
CA ASP A 14 10.83 4.68 -10.59
C ASP A 14 9.29 4.61 -10.47
N ALA A 15 8.77 4.31 -9.28
CA ALA A 15 7.33 4.31 -9.02
C ALA A 15 6.68 5.66 -9.35
N VAL A 16 7.29 6.78 -8.94
CA VAL A 16 6.79 8.14 -9.26
C VAL A 16 6.71 8.36 -10.76
N LYS A 17 7.73 7.94 -11.53
CA LYS A 17 7.73 8.06 -12.99
C LYS A 17 6.63 7.20 -13.63
N LEU A 18 6.48 5.96 -13.17
CA LEU A 18 5.46 5.02 -13.68
C LEU A 18 4.03 5.46 -13.34
N LEU A 19 3.84 6.19 -12.23
CA LEU A 19 2.56 6.73 -11.78
C LEU A 19 2.20 8.07 -12.44
N ALA A 20 3.16 8.71 -13.13
CA ALA A 20 2.87 9.95 -13.84
C ALA A 20 1.82 9.71 -14.94
N PRO A 21 0.78 10.55 -15.04
CA PRO A 21 -0.21 10.45 -16.11
C PRO A 21 0.47 10.55 -17.47
N PRO A 22 0.19 9.65 -18.41
CA PRO A 22 0.82 9.65 -19.73
C PRO A 22 0.39 10.83 -20.61
N ALA A 23 -0.73 11.48 -20.29
CA ALA A 23 -1.23 12.66 -21.00
C ALA A 23 -1.87 13.67 -20.05
N ALA A 24 -1.75 14.95 -20.35
CA ALA A 24 -2.48 16.02 -19.68
C ALA A 24 -3.99 15.89 -19.96
N GLY A 25 -4.83 16.12 -18.92
CA GLY A 25 -6.28 16.04 -19.06
C GLY A 25 -6.86 14.62 -19.11
N MET A 26 -6.07 13.63 -18.72
CA MET A 26 -6.55 12.25 -18.57
C MET A 26 -7.69 12.17 -17.55
N ASP A 27 -8.68 11.31 -17.80
CA ASP A 27 -9.75 11.03 -16.84
C ASP A 27 -9.13 10.59 -15.49
N PRO A 28 -9.48 11.23 -14.37
CA PRO A 28 -8.98 10.85 -13.04
C PRO A 28 -9.17 9.37 -12.70
N ASP A 29 -10.20 8.73 -13.24
CA ASP A 29 -10.47 7.31 -13.03
C ASP A 29 -9.57 6.38 -13.88
N GLU A 30 -8.85 6.93 -14.85
CA GLU A 30 -7.97 6.20 -15.76
C GLU A 30 -6.48 6.45 -15.54
N VAL A 31 -6.10 7.35 -14.63
CA VAL A 31 -4.69 7.58 -14.30
C VAL A 31 -4.03 6.32 -13.73
N PRO A 32 -2.69 6.16 -13.87
CA PRO A 32 -1.97 5.07 -13.23
C PRO A 32 -2.20 5.03 -11.72
N HIS A 33 -2.36 3.83 -11.15
CA HIS A 33 -2.59 3.63 -9.71
C HIS A 33 -1.52 2.74 -9.08
N PRO A 34 -1.05 3.07 -7.87
CA PRO A 34 -0.14 2.19 -7.12
C PRO A 34 -0.91 1.00 -6.53
N ILE A 35 -0.24 -0.14 -6.39
CA ILE A 35 -0.76 -1.30 -5.68
C ILE A 35 0.23 -1.78 -4.63
N GLY A 36 -0.26 -1.93 -3.40
CA GLY A 36 0.39 -2.68 -2.33
C GLY A 36 -0.34 -4.02 -2.13
N GLY A 37 -1.25 -4.10 -1.17
CA GLY A 37 -2.07 -5.29 -0.91
C GLY A 37 -3.23 -5.51 -1.88
N GLY A 38 -3.67 -4.49 -2.58
CA GLY A 38 -4.73 -4.57 -3.58
C GLY A 38 -6.16 -4.64 -3.05
N GLN A 39 -6.40 -4.64 -1.75
CA GLN A 39 -7.72 -4.88 -1.16
C GLN A 39 -8.77 -3.86 -1.64
N ASP A 40 -8.46 -2.59 -1.59
CA ASP A 40 -9.38 -1.54 -2.05
C ASP A 40 -9.33 -1.34 -3.56
N LEU A 41 -8.12 -1.29 -4.15
CA LEU A 41 -7.95 -1.03 -5.58
C LEU A 41 -8.64 -2.08 -6.44
N LEU A 42 -8.43 -3.38 -6.16
CA LEU A 42 -9.03 -4.44 -6.97
C LEU A 42 -10.56 -4.46 -6.83
N THR A 43 -11.09 -4.13 -5.66
CA THR A 43 -12.54 -3.99 -5.45
C THR A 43 -13.09 -2.83 -6.28
N ALA A 44 -12.43 -1.68 -6.25
CA ALA A 44 -12.81 -0.52 -7.05
C ALA A 44 -12.74 -0.79 -8.56
N MET A 45 -11.70 -1.50 -9.02
CA MET A 45 -11.56 -1.89 -10.43
C MET A 45 -12.62 -2.91 -10.86
N LYS A 46 -12.97 -3.88 -10.01
CA LYS A 46 -14.05 -4.85 -10.28
C LYS A 46 -15.41 -4.15 -10.38
N GLY A 47 -15.66 -3.15 -9.53
CA GLY A 47 -16.85 -2.32 -9.55
C GLY A 47 -16.86 -1.22 -10.61
N TYR A 48 -15.82 -1.13 -11.45
CA TYR A 48 -15.64 -0.07 -12.45
C TYR A 48 -15.66 1.36 -11.89
N MET A 49 -15.37 1.50 -10.57
CA MET A 49 -15.23 2.81 -9.93
C MET A 49 -13.94 3.52 -10.34
N VAL A 50 -12.89 2.73 -10.61
CA VAL A 50 -11.64 3.20 -11.25
C VAL A 50 -11.24 2.23 -12.36
N ARG A 51 -10.60 2.76 -13.40
CA ARG A 51 -10.22 2.02 -14.61
C ARG A 51 -8.79 2.35 -15.01
N PRO A 52 -7.81 2.16 -14.10
CA PRO A 52 -6.45 2.64 -14.32
C PRO A 52 -5.88 2.13 -15.64
N SER A 53 -5.19 2.99 -16.38
CA SER A 53 -4.43 2.61 -17.58
C SER A 53 -3.24 1.73 -17.23
N ARG A 54 -2.66 1.94 -16.04
CA ARG A 54 -1.53 1.17 -15.51
C ARG A 54 -1.69 0.94 -14.01
N VAL A 55 -1.29 -0.25 -13.55
CA VAL A 55 -1.17 -0.59 -12.12
C VAL A 55 0.31 -0.79 -11.81
N VAL A 56 0.84 -0.01 -10.85
CA VAL A 56 2.26 0.00 -10.48
C VAL A 56 2.45 -0.76 -9.16
N ASN A 57 3.13 -1.89 -9.24
CA ASN A 57 3.44 -2.72 -8.09
C ASN A 57 4.56 -2.09 -7.24
N LEU A 58 4.24 -1.74 -5.99
CA LEU A 58 5.19 -1.18 -5.04
C LEU A 58 5.93 -2.25 -4.21
N LYS A 59 5.45 -3.49 -4.20
CA LYS A 59 6.04 -4.59 -3.40
C LYS A 59 7.38 -5.07 -3.94
N THR A 60 7.75 -4.67 -5.14
CA THR A 60 9.05 -4.96 -5.76
C THR A 60 10.15 -3.97 -5.36
N ILE A 61 9.80 -2.89 -4.64
CA ILE A 61 10.76 -1.91 -4.17
C ILE A 61 11.42 -2.44 -2.88
N ALA A 62 12.73 -2.63 -2.93
CA ALA A 62 13.51 -3.14 -1.81
C ALA A 62 13.35 -2.28 -0.55
N GLY A 63 13.14 -2.91 0.61
CA GLY A 63 13.02 -2.27 1.92
C GLY A 63 11.65 -1.65 2.22
N MET A 64 10.72 -1.61 1.26
CA MET A 64 9.37 -1.12 1.53
C MET A 64 8.50 -2.09 2.35
N ASP A 65 8.92 -3.33 2.51
CA ASP A 65 8.27 -4.39 3.29
C ASP A 65 8.93 -4.62 4.66
N GLN A 66 9.83 -3.73 5.09
CA GLN A 66 10.63 -3.90 6.30
C GLN A 66 10.19 -2.99 7.43
N ILE A 67 10.35 -3.48 8.67
CA ILE A 67 10.28 -2.72 9.91
C ILE A 67 11.69 -2.69 10.50
N ALA A 68 12.27 -1.52 10.66
CA ALA A 68 13.64 -1.36 11.14
C ALA A 68 13.74 -0.21 12.13
N SER A 69 14.75 -0.26 13.01
CA SER A 69 15.07 0.87 13.89
C SER A 69 15.48 2.10 13.06
N ASP A 70 15.05 3.28 13.48
CA ASP A 70 15.46 4.56 12.89
C ASP A 70 16.81 5.07 13.41
N GLY A 71 17.43 4.32 14.34
CA GLY A 71 18.69 4.69 15.02
C GLY A 71 18.55 5.78 16.09
N LYS A 72 17.33 6.26 16.35
CA LYS A 72 17.01 7.33 17.33
C LYS A 72 16.01 6.88 18.40
N GLY A 73 15.77 5.58 18.50
CA GLY A 73 14.83 4.99 19.45
C GLY A 73 13.41 4.78 18.89
N GLY A 74 13.18 5.12 17.63
CA GLY A 74 11.93 4.88 16.90
C GLY A 74 12.03 3.78 15.86
N LEU A 75 10.93 3.54 15.16
CA LEU A 75 10.83 2.56 14.08
C LEU A 75 10.52 3.25 12.74
N LYS A 76 11.22 2.78 11.71
CA LYS A 76 10.89 3.06 10.31
C LYS A 76 10.11 1.88 9.75
N ILE A 77 8.88 2.13 9.33
CA ILE A 77 7.96 1.12 8.81
C ILE A 77 7.78 1.34 7.32
N GLY A 78 8.07 0.34 6.52
CA GLY A 78 7.90 0.39 5.07
C GLY A 78 6.43 0.39 4.66
N ALA A 79 6.11 1.08 3.57
CA ALA A 79 4.73 1.26 3.12
C ALA A 79 4.05 -0.06 2.69
N THR A 80 4.81 -1.06 2.26
CA THR A 80 4.28 -2.36 1.85
C THR A 80 4.33 -3.43 2.94
N VAL A 81 4.73 -3.08 4.17
CA VAL A 81 4.57 -3.93 5.36
C VAL A 81 3.10 -4.29 5.49
N THR A 82 2.79 -5.59 5.66
CA THR A 82 1.40 -6.01 5.87
C THR A 82 0.90 -5.63 7.25
N ILE A 83 -0.40 -5.46 7.38
CA ILE A 83 -1.03 -5.18 8.68
C ILE A 83 -0.76 -6.31 9.67
N THR A 84 -0.75 -7.57 9.21
CA THR A 84 -0.38 -8.73 10.06
C THR A 84 1.07 -8.65 10.54
N ALA A 85 2.03 -8.32 9.67
CA ALA A 85 3.42 -8.19 10.08
C ALA A 85 3.60 -7.08 11.12
N LEU A 86 2.85 -5.99 11.00
CA LEU A 86 2.83 -4.91 11.98
C LEU A 86 2.22 -5.37 13.32
N GLU A 87 1.09 -6.10 13.27
CA GLU A 87 0.41 -6.67 14.44
C GLU A 87 1.29 -7.65 15.21
N GLU A 88 2.07 -8.47 14.50
CA GLU A 88 2.90 -9.52 15.11
C GLU A 88 4.27 -9.01 15.60
N HIS A 89 4.67 -7.80 15.24
CA HIS A 89 6.00 -7.28 15.53
C HIS A 89 6.22 -7.05 17.04
N ALA A 90 7.21 -7.72 17.61
CA ALA A 90 7.47 -7.74 19.07
C ALA A 90 7.73 -6.34 19.65
N GLU A 91 8.52 -5.51 18.97
CA GLU A 91 8.84 -4.16 19.43
C GLU A 91 7.62 -3.23 19.37
N ILE A 92 6.73 -3.40 18.40
CA ILE A 92 5.47 -2.64 18.32
C ILE A 92 4.57 -3.02 19.49
N LYS A 93 4.41 -4.31 19.77
CA LYS A 93 3.62 -4.80 20.93
C LYS A 93 4.13 -4.25 22.25
N SER A 94 5.45 -4.18 22.44
CA SER A 94 6.05 -3.78 23.70
C SER A 94 6.19 -2.27 23.89
N LYS A 95 6.55 -1.54 22.83
CA LYS A 95 6.85 -0.10 22.92
C LYS A 95 5.73 0.82 22.41
N TYR A 96 4.85 0.30 21.57
CA TYR A 96 3.78 1.08 20.92
C TYR A 96 2.40 0.41 21.10
N PRO A 97 1.94 0.21 22.35
CA PRO A 97 0.71 -0.56 22.62
C PRO A 97 -0.52 0.04 21.94
N GLY A 98 -0.63 1.37 21.84
CA GLY A 98 -1.72 2.03 21.14
C GLY A 98 -1.74 1.72 19.64
N LEU A 99 -0.56 1.62 19.00
CA LEU A 99 -0.46 1.19 17.60
C LEU A 99 -0.83 -0.29 17.45
N ALA A 100 -0.37 -1.15 18.37
CA ALA A 100 -0.70 -2.57 18.35
C ALA A 100 -2.22 -2.80 18.47
N GLU A 101 -2.89 -2.08 19.36
CA GLU A 101 -4.35 -2.14 19.53
C GLU A 101 -5.10 -1.64 18.30
N ALA A 102 -4.67 -0.49 17.73
CA ALA A 102 -5.26 0.05 16.53
C ALA A 102 -5.15 -0.92 15.35
N VAL A 103 -3.98 -1.54 15.16
CA VAL A 103 -3.72 -2.51 14.09
C VAL A 103 -4.59 -3.77 14.27
N ALA A 104 -4.74 -4.28 15.49
CA ALA A 104 -5.57 -5.45 15.80
C ALA A 104 -7.06 -5.20 15.50
N SER A 105 -7.51 -3.95 15.53
CA SER A 105 -8.90 -3.56 15.22
C SER A 105 -9.18 -3.41 13.71
N ILE A 106 -8.16 -3.43 12.85
CA ILE A 106 -8.33 -3.26 11.41
C ILE A 106 -8.93 -4.53 10.79
N ALA A 107 -10.11 -4.40 10.19
CA ALA A 107 -10.76 -5.40 9.34
C ALA A 107 -10.70 -6.85 9.90
N THR A 108 -10.56 -7.85 9.00
CA THR A 108 -10.44 -9.26 9.36
C THR A 108 -8.99 -9.74 9.21
N PRO A 109 -8.59 -10.86 9.87
CA PRO A 109 -7.26 -11.45 9.70
C PRO A 109 -6.89 -11.67 8.22
N GLN A 110 -7.84 -12.14 7.40
CA GLN A 110 -7.60 -12.40 5.98
C GLN A 110 -7.25 -11.11 5.23
N ILE A 111 -7.93 -10.01 5.54
CA ILE A 111 -7.63 -8.70 4.95
C ILE A 111 -6.28 -8.18 5.44
N ARG A 112 -5.94 -8.37 6.73
CA ARG A 112 -4.66 -7.95 7.30
C ARG A 112 -3.46 -8.66 6.69
N HIS A 113 -3.59 -9.92 6.25
CA HIS A 113 -2.51 -10.64 5.56
C HIS A 113 -2.11 -10.04 4.21
N LEU A 114 -3.03 -9.37 3.53
CA LEU A 114 -2.80 -8.76 2.22
C LEU A 114 -2.70 -7.23 2.30
N GLY A 115 -3.51 -6.61 3.15
CA GLY A 115 -3.52 -5.16 3.37
C GLY A 115 -2.17 -4.66 3.84
N THR A 116 -1.74 -3.50 3.34
CA THR A 116 -0.45 -2.88 3.68
C THR A 116 -0.64 -1.60 4.46
N VAL A 117 0.38 -1.23 5.24
CA VAL A 117 0.39 0.00 6.04
C VAL A 117 0.13 1.22 5.16
N GLY A 118 0.86 1.36 4.06
CA GLY A 118 0.70 2.48 3.13
C GLY A 118 -0.69 2.51 2.48
N GLY A 119 -1.20 1.34 2.06
CA GLY A 119 -2.55 1.23 1.52
C GLY A 119 -3.63 1.63 2.52
N ASN A 120 -3.49 1.21 3.79
CA ASN A 120 -4.42 1.57 4.84
C ASN A 120 -4.41 3.06 5.17
N LEU A 121 -3.22 3.68 5.28
CA LEU A 121 -3.09 5.11 5.54
C LEU A 121 -3.59 6.00 4.39
N CYS A 122 -3.48 5.53 3.15
CA CYS A 122 -3.91 6.25 1.96
C CYS A 122 -5.36 5.97 1.56
N GLN A 123 -6.12 5.21 2.35
CA GLN A 123 -7.54 4.99 2.10
C GLN A 123 -8.32 6.30 2.09
N ARG A 124 -9.22 6.45 1.13
CA ARG A 124 -10.19 7.54 1.17
C ARG A 124 -11.23 7.25 2.26
N PRO A 125 -11.57 8.24 3.11
CA PRO A 125 -12.69 8.10 4.04
C PRO A 125 -13.96 7.75 3.27
N ARG A 126 -14.71 6.81 3.78
CA ARG A 126 -16.01 6.38 3.22
C ARG A 126 -17.14 7.06 3.96
#